data_455a563933e47845fefd1bce9da74b54
#
_entry.id   455a563933e47845fefd1bce9da74b54
#
_cell.length_a   1.000
_cell.length_b   1.000
_cell.length_c   1.000
_cell.angle_alpha   90.00
_cell.angle_beta   90.00
_cell.angle_gamma   90.00
#
_symmetry.space_group_name_H-M   'P 1'
#
loop_
_entity.id
_entity.type
_entity.pdbx_description
1 polymer ?
#
loop_
_entity_poly.entity_id
_entity_poly.type
_entity_poly.pdbx_seq_one_letter_code
_entity_poly.pdbx_strand_id
1 'polypeptide(L)'
;MKIYSYETLDSTNEFMKNNVSKFEEYDVVTAENQTLGKARRGNTWVSQKGMALFTFLVKKNKNSSIDDSEYLKLPLLAGFSVIKGLKKIENLDYMFKWTNDVFLYGKKITGILVEKVENNFFVGIGININNSLPAELSETACSISEVTDKHYDIKEIITSVIEEFKILFEKFLNGKWDEILLEINQISYLKDKKVHLKINRAYFSGIVKNINYNGELEILIDDKIHTFSVGEVFEEKIRVIK
;
A
#
# COMPACT_ATOMS: atom_id res chain seq x y z
N MET A 1 -19.65 -4.79 -5.79
CA MET A 1 -18.70 -5.22 -4.76
C MET A 1 -19.34 -6.26 -3.88
N LYS A 2 -18.82 -7.47 -3.91
CA LYS A 2 -19.15 -8.55 -2.96
C LYS A 2 -17.89 -8.87 -2.17
N ILE A 3 -18.03 -9.26 -0.90
CA ILE A 3 -16.92 -9.68 -0.04
C ILE A 3 -17.04 -11.18 0.19
N TYR A 4 -16.03 -11.92 -0.24
CA TYR A 4 -15.89 -13.37 -0.09
C TYR A 4 -14.89 -13.63 1.04
N SER A 5 -15.39 -14.11 2.18
CA SER A 5 -14.60 -14.30 3.39
C SER A 5 -14.23 -15.76 3.58
N TYR A 6 -12.98 -16.03 3.94
CA TYR A 6 -12.40 -17.33 4.20
C TYR A 6 -11.69 -17.33 5.55
N GLU A 7 -11.68 -18.47 6.22
CA GLU A 7 -10.92 -18.63 7.45
C GLU A 7 -9.41 -18.67 7.15
N THR A 8 -9.00 -19.49 6.19
CA THR A 8 -7.59 -19.65 5.81
C THR A 8 -7.45 -19.80 4.30
N LEU A 9 -6.49 -19.07 3.72
CA LEU A 9 -6.04 -19.20 2.33
C LEU A 9 -4.51 -19.25 2.32
N ASP A 10 -3.93 -19.73 1.22
CA ASP A 10 -2.50 -19.58 1.02
C ASP A 10 -2.14 -18.10 0.82
N SER A 11 -2.86 -17.45 -0.09
CA SER A 11 -2.77 -16.01 -0.35
C SER A 11 -4.06 -15.53 -0.98
N THR A 12 -4.60 -14.40 -0.52
CA THR A 12 -5.79 -13.79 -1.12
C THR A 12 -5.56 -13.40 -2.58
N ASN A 13 -4.34 -12.92 -2.93
CA ASN A 13 -3.96 -12.64 -4.32
C ASN A 13 -3.96 -13.90 -5.18
N GLU A 14 -3.30 -14.98 -4.73
CA GLU A 14 -3.24 -16.23 -5.50
C GLU A 14 -4.63 -16.84 -5.67
N PHE A 15 -5.43 -16.83 -4.61
CA PHE A 15 -6.79 -17.35 -4.69
C PHE A 15 -7.64 -16.59 -5.71
N MET A 16 -7.59 -15.26 -5.69
CA MET A 16 -8.33 -14.43 -6.64
C MET A 16 -7.83 -14.61 -8.07
N LYS A 17 -6.50 -14.66 -8.29
CA LYS A 17 -5.90 -14.92 -9.61
C LYS A 17 -6.36 -16.25 -10.20
N ASN A 18 -6.31 -17.32 -9.42
CA ASN A 18 -6.66 -18.67 -9.86
C ASN A 18 -8.18 -18.86 -10.09
N ASN A 19 -8.99 -17.93 -9.62
CA ASN A 19 -10.45 -17.97 -9.73
C ASN A 19 -11.03 -16.71 -10.36
N VAL A 20 -10.27 -15.97 -11.15
CA VAL A 20 -10.63 -14.62 -11.64
C VAL A 20 -11.97 -14.56 -12.37
N SER A 21 -12.37 -15.63 -13.06
CA SER A 21 -13.66 -15.73 -13.76
C SER A 21 -14.89 -15.69 -12.84
N LYS A 22 -14.70 -15.91 -11.54
CA LYS A 22 -15.79 -15.88 -10.54
C LYS A 22 -16.03 -14.48 -9.97
N PHE A 23 -15.14 -13.52 -10.25
CA PHE A 23 -15.16 -12.20 -9.62
C PHE A 23 -15.46 -11.09 -10.60
N GLU A 24 -16.23 -10.12 -10.13
CA GLU A 24 -16.48 -8.87 -10.83
C GLU A 24 -15.52 -7.78 -10.32
N GLU A 25 -15.46 -6.66 -11.05
CA GLU A 25 -14.66 -5.52 -10.66
C GLU A 25 -15.01 -5.03 -9.24
N TYR A 26 -13.99 -4.77 -8.43
CA TYR A 26 -14.07 -4.43 -6.99
C TYR A 26 -14.65 -5.52 -6.10
N ASP A 27 -14.86 -6.75 -6.56
CA ASP A 27 -15.11 -7.85 -5.65
C ASP A 27 -13.86 -8.12 -4.80
N VAL A 28 -14.09 -8.51 -3.55
CA VAL A 28 -13.05 -8.65 -2.52
C VAL A 28 -12.98 -10.09 -2.06
N VAL A 29 -11.77 -10.64 -2.01
CA VAL A 29 -11.43 -11.86 -1.28
C VAL A 29 -10.69 -11.47 -0.02
N THR A 30 -11.16 -11.92 1.15
CA THR A 30 -10.50 -11.71 2.45
C THR A 30 -10.30 -13.03 3.17
N ALA A 31 -9.25 -13.12 3.98
CA ALA A 31 -8.98 -14.27 4.83
C ALA A 31 -8.58 -13.83 6.25
N GLU A 32 -8.95 -14.61 7.27
CA GLU A 32 -8.48 -14.37 8.63
C GLU A 32 -7.00 -14.72 8.78
N ASN A 33 -6.51 -15.69 7.99
CA ASN A 33 -5.13 -16.14 7.99
C ASN A 33 -4.63 -16.47 6.58
N GLN A 34 -3.35 -16.16 6.29
CA GLN A 34 -2.66 -16.61 5.08
C GLN A 34 -1.45 -17.47 5.44
N THR A 35 -1.36 -18.67 4.87
CA THR A 35 -0.23 -19.60 5.11
C THR A 35 0.99 -19.28 4.28
N LEU A 36 0.81 -18.63 3.11
CA LEU A 36 1.86 -18.24 2.17
C LEU A 36 1.66 -16.78 1.74
N GLY A 37 1.45 -15.88 2.72
CA GLY A 37 1.26 -14.46 2.47
C GLY A 37 2.41 -13.87 1.67
N LYS A 38 2.10 -13.19 0.57
CA LYS A 38 3.09 -12.62 -0.36
C LYS A 38 3.30 -11.13 -0.11
N ALA A 39 4.56 -10.71 -0.19
CA ALA A 39 4.98 -9.32 -0.26
C ALA A 39 5.82 -9.09 -1.52
N ARG A 40 6.25 -7.86 -1.75
CA ARG A 40 7.09 -7.51 -2.91
C ARG A 40 8.42 -8.23 -2.89
N ARG A 41 8.98 -8.49 -4.09
CA ARG A 41 10.33 -9.05 -4.29
C ARG A 41 10.55 -10.42 -3.65
N GLY A 42 9.49 -11.24 -3.57
CA GLY A 42 9.58 -12.59 -3.00
C GLY A 42 9.62 -12.63 -1.46
N ASN A 43 9.47 -11.49 -0.79
CA ASN A 43 9.32 -11.47 0.66
C ASN A 43 7.96 -12.06 1.08
N THR A 44 7.88 -12.49 2.33
CA THR A 44 6.65 -12.99 2.94
C THR A 44 5.96 -11.88 3.73
N TRP A 45 4.63 -11.81 3.61
CA TRP A 45 3.79 -11.03 4.51
C TRP A 45 3.36 -11.92 5.68
N VAL A 46 3.77 -11.57 6.88
CA VAL A 46 3.41 -12.32 8.09
C VAL A 46 1.94 -12.09 8.40
N SER A 47 1.15 -13.16 8.43
CA SER A 47 -0.26 -13.12 8.76
C SER A 47 -0.49 -13.42 10.23
N GLN A 48 -1.40 -12.68 10.84
CA GLN A 48 -1.86 -12.88 12.21
C GLN A 48 -3.36 -12.59 12.30
N LYS A 49 -4.03 -13.26 13.20
CA LYS A 49 -5.45 -13.00 13.49
C LYS A 49 -5.64 -11.55 13.94
N GLY A 50 -6.68 -10.90 13.43
CA GLY A 50 -6.95 -9.49 13.72
C GLY A 50 -6.41 -8.52 12.68
N MET A 51 -5.70 -9.00 11.66
CA MET A 51 -5.31 -8.18 10.49
C MET A 51 -6.45 -8.10 9.47
N ALA A 52 -6.52 -7.01 8.72
CA ALA A 52 -7.28 -6.98 7.48
C ALA A 52 -6.38 -7.49 6.34
N LEU A 53 -6.66 -8.71 5.87
CA LEU A 53 -5.93 -9.36 4.77
C LEU A 53 -6.90 -9.55 3.60
N PHE A 54 -6.74 -8.78 2.54
CA PHE A 54 -7.69 -8.83 1.43
C PHE A 54 -7.06 -8.48 0.09
N THR A 55 -7.71 -8.94 -0.96
CA THR A 55 -7.41 -8.61 -2.35
C THR A 55 -8.68 -8.21 -3.05
N PHE A 56 -8.64 -7.17 -3.86
CA PHE A 56 -9.72 -6.80 -4.74
C PHE A 56 -9.27 -6.72 -6.20
N LEU A 57 -10.23 -6.88 -7.09
CA LEU A 57 -10.02 -6.93 -8.53
C LEU A 57 -10.24 -5.56 -9.15
N VAL A 58 -9.27 -5.10 -9.96
CA VAL A 58 -9.42 -3.97 -10.88
C VAL A 58 -9.27 -4.49 -12.29
N LYS A 59 -10.29 -4.26 -13.15
CA LYS A 59 -10.26 -4.69 -14.55
C LYS A 59 -9.88 -3.52 -15.45
N LYS A 60 -8.89 -3.72 -16.33
CA LYS A 60 -8.62 -2.73 -17.37
C LYS A 60 -9.77 -2.74 -18.36
N ASN A 61 -10.41 -1.60 -18.56
CA ASN A 61 -11.38 -1.46 -19.63
C ASN A 61 -10.65 -1.56 -20.99
N LYS A 62 -11.03 -2.54 -21.80
CA LYS A 62 -10.43 -2.77 -23.14
C LYS A 62 -10.57 -1.56 -24.08
N ASN A 63 -11.56 -0.71 -23.84
CA ASN A 63 -11.83 0.51 -24.61
C ASN A 63 -11.23 1.77 -23.95
N SER A 64 -10.47 1.63 -22.86
CA SER A 64 -9.82 2.75 -22.20
C SER A 64 -8.62 3.23 -23.03
N SER A 65 -8.52 4.53 -23.24
CA SER A 65 -7.33 5.18 -23.80
C SER A 65 -6.15 5.25 -22.81
N ILE A 66 -6.33 4.75 -21.58
CA ILE A 66 -5.30 4.77 -20.55
C ILE A 66 -4.23 3.73 -20.87
N ASP A 67 -2.98 4.18 -20.95
CA ASP A 67 -1.83 3.31 -21.20
C ASP A 67 -1.60 2.36 -20.01
N ASP A 68 -1.00 1.21 -20.30
CA ASP A 68 -0.62 0.23 -19.29
C ASP A 68 0.35 0.80 -18.23
N SER A 69 1.21 1.73 -18.61
CA SER A 69 2.13 2.43 -17.73
C SER A 69 1.41 3.23 -16.63
N GLU A 70 0.22 3.75 -16.91
CA GLU A 70 -0.58 4.50 -15.92
C GLU A 70 -1.01 3.62 -14.74
N TYR A 71 -1.24 2.33 -14.99
CA TYR A 71 -1.61 1.38 -13.93
C TYR A 71 -0.47 1.08 -12.94
N LEU A 72 0.78 1.50 -13.25
CA LEU A 72 1.89 1.47 -12.28
C LEU A 72 1.64 2.39 -11.07
N LYS A 73 0.70 3.31 -11.18
CA LYS A 73 0.25 4.21 -10.10
C LYS A 73 -0.73 3.54 -9.11
N LEU A 74 -1.24 2.33 -9.42
CA LEU A 74 -2.18 1.62 -8.55
C LEU A 74 -1.70 1.42 -7.11
N PRO A 75 -0.43 1.12 -6.81
CA PRO A 75 0.03 1.03 -5.43
C PRO A 75 -0.11 2.35 -4.65
N LEU A 76 0.09 3.50 -5.33
CA LEU A 76 -0.07 4.83 -4.73
C LEU A 76 -1.55 5.11 -4.44
N LEU A 77 -2.42 4.83 -5.42
CA LEU A 77 -3.88 4.96 -5.27
C LEU A 77 -4.40 4.08 -4.13
N ALA A 78 -3.96 2.82 -4.08
CA ALA A 78 -4.35 1.88 -3.02
C ALA A 78 -3.86 2.33 -1.63
N GLY A 79 -2.61 2.79 -1.52
CA GLY A 79 -2.07 3.31 -0.26
C GLY A 79 -2.80 4.57 0.21
N PHE A 80 -3.13 5.45 -0.71
CA PHE A 80 -3.89 6.66 -0.38
C PHE A 80 -5.34 6.33 -0.01
N SER A 81 -5.97 5.33 -0.66
CA SER A 81 -7.31 4.87 -0.28
C SER A 81 -7.34 4.23 1.11
N VAL A 82 -6.28 3.49 1.48
CA VAL A 82 -6.13 2.97 2.85
C VAL A 82 -6.12 4.13 3.85
N ILE A 83 -5.32 5.16 3.61
CA ILE A 83 -5.25 6.31 4.51
C ILE A 83 -6.61 7.02 4.62
N LYS A 84 -7.27 7.29 3.49
CA LYS A 84 -8.59 7.96 3.51
C LYS A 84 -9.66 7.10 4.19
N GLY A 85 -9.68 5.80 3.92
CA GLY A 85 -10.62 4.86 4.53
C GLY A 85 -10.40 4.72 6.04
N LEU A 86 -9.15 4.62 6.49
CA LEU A 86 -8.82 4.56 7.90
C LEU A 86 -9.17 5.86 8.63
N LYS A 87 -8.90 7.03 8.04
CA LYS A 87 -9.25 8.34 8.65
C LYS A 87 -10.74 8.53 8.89
N LYS A 88 -11.62 7.87 8.15
CA LYS A 88 -13.07 7.90 8.40
C LYS A 88 -13.46 7.16 9.68
N ILE A 89 -12.71 6.13 10.06
CA ILE A 89 -12.98 5.25 11.20
C ILE A 89 -12.24 5.74 12.44
N GLU A 90 -10.96 6.02 12.28
CA GLU A 90 -10.10 6.57 13.34
C GLU A 90 -9.16 7.61 12.73
N ASN A 91 -9.36 8.88 13.10
CA ASN A 91 -8.62 9.99 12.52
C ASN A 91 -7.24 10.16 13.19
N LEU A 92 -6.26 9.38 12.71
CA LEU A 92 -4.87 9.44 13.16
C LEU A 92 -3.94 9.99 12.06
N ASP A 93 -2.68 10.19 12.41
CA ASP A 93 -1.67 10.79 11.54
C ASP A 93 -1.00 9.74 10.65
N TYR A 94 -1.78 9.20 9.70
CA TYR A 94 -1.30 8.23 8.72
C TYR A 94 -0.49 8.92 7.65
N MET A 95 0.65 8.32 7.29
CA MET A 95 1.54 8.83 6.24
C MET A 95 1.81 7.76 5.18
N PHE A 96 1.93 8.21 3.93
CA PHE A 96 2.26 7.32 2.82
C PHE A 96 3.78 7.19 2.66
N LYS A 97 4.30 5.96 2.72
CA LYS A 97 5.70 5.69 2.38
C LYS A 97 5.80 5.03 1.01
N TRP A 98 6.43 5.74 0.08
CA TRP A 98 6.69 5.24 -1.27
C TRP A 98 7.43 3.89 -1.20
N THR A 99 7.00 2.89 -1.96
CA THR A 99 6.03 2.89 -3.05
C THR A 99 4.64 2.43 -2.62
N ASN A 100 4.50 1.70 -1.50
CA ASN A 100 3.37 0.80 -1.26
C ASN A 100 3.09 0.54 0.22
N ASP A 101 3.55 1.41 1.09
CA ASP A 101 3.39 1.23 2.53
C ASP A 101 2.63 2.41 3.15
N VAL A 102 1.85 2.12 4.20
CA VAL A 102 1.28 3.15 5.06
C VAL A 102 1.91 3.04 6.45
N PHE A 103 2.24 4.18 7.00
CA PHE A 103 2.90 4.34 8.30
C PHE A 103 1.99 5.10 9.27
N LEU A 104 2.11 4.75 10.54
CA LEU A 104 1.49 5.46 11.66
C LEU A 104 2.57 5.67 12.72
N TYR A 105 2.80 6.93 13.12
CA TYR A 105 3.84 7.32 14.08
C TYR A 105 5.22 6.72 13.80
N GLY A 106 5.62 6.70 12.52
CA GLY A 106 6.92 6.19 12.09
C GLY A 106 7.02 4.67 11.98
N LYS A 107 5.93 3.92 12.23
CA LYS A 107 5.87 2.46 12.13
C LYS A 107 4.94 2.01 11.01
N LYS A 108 5.29 0.93 10.34
CA LYS A 108 4.50 0.37 9.26
C LYS A 108 3.23 -0.29 9.79
N ILE A 109 2.08 0.07 9.21
CA ILE A 109 0.79 -0.59 9.49
C ILE A 109 0.25 -1.34 8.29
N THR A 110 0.66 -1.00 7.07
CA THR A 110 0.10 -1.58 5.84
C THR A 110 1.19 -1.90 4.84
N GLY A 111 1.01 -3.01 4.11
CA GLY A 111 1.74 -3.33 2.88
C GLY A 111 0.78 -3.61 1.74
N ILE A 112 1.14 -3.17 0.54
CA ILE A 112 0.33 -3.31 -0.67
C ILE A 112 1.12 -4.07 -1.72
N LEU A 113 0.47 -5.03 -2.37
CA LEU A 113 1.02 -5.81 -3.48
C LEU A 113 0.05 -5.79 -4.65
N VAL A 114 0.42 -5.12 -5.73
CA VAL A 114 -0.34 -5.12 -6.98
C VAL A 114 0.33 -6.09 -7.96
N GLU A 115 -0.44 -7.05 -8.44
CA GLU A 115 -0.03 -8.02 -9.45
C GLU A 115 -0.93 -7.91 -10.68
N LYS A 116 -0.36 -8.02 -11.88
CA LYS A 116 -1.10 -7.98 -13.15
C LYS A 116 -1.07 -9.35 -13.82
N VAL A 117 -2.23 -9.81 -14.26
CA VAL A 117 -2.37 -10.96 -15.17
C VAL A 117 -3.34 -10.53 -16.27
N GLU A 118 -2.86 -10.51 -17.50
CA GLU A 118 -3.61 -10.00 -18.66
C GLU A 118 -4.17 -8.57 -18.43
N ASN A 119 -5.49 -8.41 -18.46
CA ASN A 119 -6.17 -7.14 -18.22
C ASN A 119 -6.69 -6.98 -16.78
N ASN A 120 -6.25 -7.83 -15.86
CA ASN A 120 -6.70 -7.82 -14.48
C ASN A 120 -5.56 -7.42 -13.57
N PHE A 121 -5.85 -6.52 -12.62
CA PHE A 121 -4.95 -6.14 -11.55
C PHE A 121 -5.52 -6.64 -10.23
N PHE A 122 -4.71 -7.36 -9.49
CA PHE A 122 -5.02 -7.93 -8.18
C PHE A 122 -4.34 -7.07 -7.13
N VAL A 123 -5.14 -6.27 -6.44
CA VAL A 123 -4.64 -5.30 -5.45
C VAL A 123 -4.75 -5.94 -4.07
N GLY A 124 -3.67 -6.55 -3.62
CA GLY A 124 -3.55 -7.16 -2.30
C GLY A 124 -3.15 -6.14 -1.26
N ILE A 125 -3.84 -6.12 -0.13
CA ILE A 125 -3.61 -5.21 0.98
C ILE A 125 -3.60 -6.01 2.29
N GLY A 126 -2.55 -5.81 3.09
CA GLY A 126 -2.49 -6.26 4.48
C GLY A 126 -2.41 -5.08 5.41
N ILE A 127 -3.31 -4.98 6.41
CA ILE A 127 -3.33 -3.89 7.39
C ILE A 127 -3.29 -4.48 8.79
N ASN A 128 -2.37 -4.01 9.62
CA ASN A 128 -2.32 -4.31 11.04
C ASN A 128 -3.43 -3.53 11.76
N ILE A 129 -4.47 -4.23 12.22
CA ILE A 129 -5.64 -3.62 12.86
C ILE A 129 -5.72 -4.00 14.33
N ASN A 130 -6.17 -5.23 14.62
CA ASN A 130 -6.42 -5.74 15.97
C ASN A 130 -5.38 -6.78 16.42
N ASN A 131 -4.37 -7.03 15.58
CA ASN A 131 -3.33 -8.01 15.87
C ASN A 131 -2.27 -7.43 16.81
N SER A 132 -1.68 -8.28 17.64
CA SER A 132 -0.46 -7.97 18.37
C SER A 132 0.74 -8.35 17.53
N LEU A 133 1.75 -7.49 17.48
CA LEU A 133 2.94 -7.76 16.68
C LEU A 133 3.99 -8.57 17.46
N PRO A 134 4.75 -9.46 16.77
CA PRO A 134 5.92 -10.08 17.36
C PRO A 134 6.93 -9.03 17.87
N ALA A 135 7.61 -9.34 18.96
CA ALA A 135 8.57 -8.41 19.58
C ALA A 135 9.63 -7.89 18.61
N GLU A 136 10.07 -8.74 17.66
CA GLU A 136 11.06 -8.42 16.64
C GLU A 136 10.58 -7.34 15.65
N LEU A 137 9.28 -7.17 15.48
CA LEU A 137 8.68 -6.18 14.60
C LEU A 137 8.20 -4.93 15.33
N SER A 138 8.13 -4.92 16.65
CA SER A 138 7.53 -3.85 17.45
C SER A 138 8.21 -2.48 17.30
N GLU A 139 9.48 -2.44 16.88
CA GLU A 139 10.20 -1.19 16.58
C GLU A 139 9.86 -0.62 15.19
N THR A 140 9.45 -1.48 14.24
CA THR A 140 9.30 -1.10 12.82
C THR A 140 7.87 -1.13 12.34
N ALA A 141 6.99 -1.82 13.04
CA ALA A 141 5.56 -1.92 12.73
C ALA A 141 4.70 -1.73 13.98
N CYS A 142 3.43 -1.40 13.79
CA CYS A 142 2.41 -1.38 14.84
C CYS A 142 1.05 -1.77 14.27
N SER A 143 0.08 -2.08 15.13
CA SER A 143 -1.32 -2.18 14.78
C SER A 143 -2.08 -0.93 15.25
N ILE A 144 -3.26 -0.69 14.67
CA ILE A 144 -4.06 0.46 15.06
C ILE A 144 -4.57 0.28 16.49
N SER A 145 -4.97 -0.94 16.87
CA SER A 145 -5.44 -1.23 18.24
C SER A 145 -4.35 -1.05 19.30
N GLU A 146 -3.08 -1.38 19.01
CA GLU A 146 -1.96 -1.13 19.94
C GLU A 146 -1.73 0.36 20.21
N VAL A 147 -2.08 1.21 19.23
CA VAL A 147 -1.91 2.67 19.35
C VAL A 147 -3.09 3.33 20.07
N THR A 148 -4.30 2.80 19.86
CA THR A 148 -5.56 3.46 20.29
C THR A 148 -6.22 2.81 21.49
N ASP A 149 -5.80 1.59 21.84
CA ASP A 149 -6.46 0.71 22.83
C ASP A 149 -7.95 0.43 22.50
N LYS A 150 -8.28 0.42 21.18
CA LYS A 150 -9.63 0.15 20.67
C LYS A 150 -9.63 -1.10 19.80
N HIS A 151 -10.80 -1.72 19.64
CA HIS A 151 -11.04 -2.83 18.72
C HIS A 151 -11.91 -2.36 17.55
N TYR A 152 -11.58 -2.78 16.33
CA TYR A 152 -12.22 -2.31 15.10
C TYR A 152 -12.88 -3.45 14.34
N ASP A 153 -13.97 -3.16 13.64
CA ASP A 153 -14.58 -4.09 12.68
C ASP A 153 -13.74 -4.11 11.39
N ILE A 154 -13.10 -5.25 11.14
CA ILE A 154 -12.25 -5.45 9.96
C ILE A 154 -13.05 -5.30 8.66
N LYS A 155 -14.31 -5.75 8.63
CA LYS A 155 -15.16 -5.66 7.46
C LYS A 155 -15.54 -4.21 7.15
N GLU A 156 -15.78 -3.41 8.16
CA GLU A 156 -16.04 -1.97 8.02
C GLU A 156 -14.81 -1.28 7.43
N ILE A 157 -13.61 -1.59 7.93
CA ILE A 157 -12.35 -1.05 7.41
C ILE A 157 -12.15 -1.42 5.93
N ILE A 158 -12.30 -2.70 5.58
CA ILE A 158 -12.17 -3.16 4.18
C ILE A 158 -13.16 -2.40 3.30
N THR A 159 -14.41 -2.29 3.72
CA THR A 159 -15.46 -1.59 2.96
C THR A 159 -15.09 -0.13 2.75
N SER A 160 -14.69 0.58 3.80
CA SER A 160 -14.28 1.98 3.74
C SER A 160 -13.09 2.19 2.78
N VAL A 161 -12.09 1.33 2.83
CA VAL A 161 -10.91 1.40 1.95
C VAL A 161 -11.31 1.21 0.47
N ILE A 162 -12.18 0.24 0.17
CA ILE A 162 -12.61 -0.02 -1.22
C ILE A 162 -13.49 1.11 -1.74
N GLU A 163 -14.35 1.70 -0.92
CA GLU A 163 -15.15 2.87 -1.30
C GLU A 163 -14.26 4.07 -1.65
N GLU A 164 -13.24 4.36 -0.83
CA GLU A 164 -12.27 5.41 -1.14
C GLU A 164 -11.45 5.08 -2.40
N PHE A 165 -11.06 3.82 -2.58
CA PHE A 165 -10.35 3.42 -3.80
C PHE A 165 -11.19 3.68 -5.05
N LYS A 166 -12.47 3.34 -5.05
CA LYS A 166 -13.38 3.60 -6.19
C LYS A 166 -13.44 5.08 -6.54
N ILE A 167 -13.60 5.94 -5.52
CA ILE A 167 -13.66 7.39 -5.71
C ILE A 167 -12.35 7.91 -6.31
N LEU A 168 -11.21 7.49 -5.77
CA LEU A 168 -9.89 7.90 -6.24
C LEU A 168 -9.59 7.35 -7.65
N PHE A 169 -9.96 6.10 -7.91
CA PHE A 169 -9.73 5.47 -9.20
C PHE A 169 -10.61 6.10 -10.29
N GLU A 170 -11.86 6.45 -10.01
CA GLU A 170 -12.71 7.21 -10.93
C GLU A 170 -12.12 8.60 -11.23
N LYS A 171 -11.65 9.32 -10.22
CA LYS A 171 -10.92 10.59 -10.42
C LYS A 171 -9.68 10.40 -11.30
N PHE A 172 -8.91 9.36 -11.05
CA PHE A 172 -7.73 9.01 -11.84
C PHE A 172 -8.09 8.73 -13.31
N LEU A 173 -9.13 7.93 -13.57
CA LEU A 173 -9.62 7.64 -14.92
C LEU A 173 -10.11 8.90 -15.65
N ASN A 174 -10.61 9.89 -14.92
CA ASN A 174 -11.04 11.20 -15.42
C ASN A 174 -9.90 12.23 -15.53
N GLY A 175 -8.64 11.81 -15.48
CA GLY A 175 -7.46 12.66 -15.66
C GLY A 175 -7.13 13.58 -14.48
N LYS A 176 -7.64 13.29 -13.28
CA LYS A 176 -7.42 14.06 -12.04
C LYS A 176 -6.22 13.55 -11.22
N TRP A 177 -5.23 12.96 -11.90
CA TRP A 177 -4.07 12.41 -11.24
C TRP A 177 -3.25 13.47 -10.49
N ASP A 178 -3.09 14.67 -11.05
CA ASP A 178 -2.34 15.76 -10.41
C ASP A 178 -2.92 16.16 -9.05
N GLU A 179 -4.25 16.20 -8.93
CA GLU A 179 -4.94 16.50 -7.67
C GLU A 179 -4.64 15.42 -6.61
N ILE A 180 -4.72 14.14 -7.01
CA ILE A 180 -4.43 12.99 -6.14
C ILE A 180 -2.95 12.99 -5.71
N LEU A 181 -2.05 13.20 -6.65
CA LEU A 181 -0.61 13.21 -6.41
C LEU A 181 -0.20 14.34 -5.45
N LEU A 182 -0.83 15.50 -5.58
CA LEU A 182 -0.60 16.60 -4.65
C LEU A 182 -0.96 16.20 -3.21
N GLU A 183 -2.13 15.59 -3.00
CA GLU A 183 -2.55 15.10 -1.68
C GLU A 183 -1.58 14.01 -1.15
N ILE A 184 -1.13 13.07 -2.00
CA ILE A 184 -0.16 12.03 -1.62
C ILE A 184 1.18 12.65 -1.19
N ASN A 185 1.68 13.65 -1.92
CA ASN A 185 2.93 14.32 -1.59
C ASN A 185 2.85 15.12 -0.29
N GLN A 186 1.68 15.64 0.08
CA GLN A 186 1.47 16.33 1.37
C GLN A 186 1.61 15.39 2.57
N ILE A 187 1.25 14.12 2.40
CA ILE A 187 1.31 13.08 3.45
C ILE A 187 2.47 12.09 3.24
N SER A 188 3.46 12.45 2.41
CA SER A 188 4.61 11.60 2.13
C SER A 188 5.51 11.48 3.37
N TYR A 189 5.66 10.26 3.87
CA TYR A 189 6.51 9.95 5.01
C TYR A 189 8.00 10.22 4.76
N LEU A 190 8.44 10.12 3.51
CA LEU A 190 9.85 10.27 3.15
C LEU A 190 10.24 11.70 2.76
N LYS A 191 9.28 12.60 2.58
CA LYS A 191 9.56 13.98 2.12
C LYS A 191 10.58 14.68 3.02
N ASP A 192 11.59 15.28 2.38
CA ASP A 192 12.71 16.00 2.98
C ASP A 192 13.61 15.18 3.91
N LYS A 193 13.42 13.86 3.95
CA LYS A 193 14.30 12.95 4.71
C LYS A 193 15.51 12.53 3.88
N LYS A 194 16.63 12.37 4.56
CA LYS A 194 17.81 11.70 4.02
C LYS A 194 17.61 10.19 4.05
N VAL A 195 17.79 9.55 2.91
CA VAL A 195 17.49 8.13 2.72
C VAL A 195 18.62 7.41 1.98
N HIS A 196 18.64 6.10 2.16
CA HIS A 196 19.38 5.17 1.33
C HIS A 196 18.38 4.38 0.48
N LEU A 197 18.49 4.46 -0.84
CA LEU A 197 17.70 3.69 -1.77
C LEU A 197 18.54 2.52 -2.29
N LYS A 198 18.05 1.31 -2.14
CA LYS A 198 18.66 0.07 -2.66
C LYS A 198 17.91 -0.41 -3.89
N ILE A 199 18.63 -0.57 -5.00
CA ILE A 199 18.11 -1.18 -6.24
C ILE A 199 19.08 -2.30 -6.62
N ASN A 200 18.65 -3.55 -6.51
CA ASN A 200 19.51 -4.72 -6.69
C ASN A 200 20.75 -4.66 -5.79
N ARG A 201 21.95 -4.44 -6.39
CA ARG A 201 23.23 -4.30 -5.68
C ARG A 201 23.70 -2.85 -5.54
N ALA A 202 23.00 -1.90 -6.16
CA ALA A 202 23.34 -0.48 -6.11
C ALA A 202 22.65 0.22 -4.93
N TYR A 203 23.36 1.18 -4.33
CA TYR A 203 22.86 2.03 -3.27
C TYR A 203 22.99 3.49 -3.69
N PHE A 204 21.95 4.25 -3.46
CA PHE A 204 21.89 5.69 -3.71
C PHE A 204 21.54 6.39 -2.40
N SER A 205 22.20 7.51 -2.11
CA SER A 205 21.92 8.27 -0.89
C SER A 205 21.62 9.71 -1.25
N GLY A 206 20.55 10.26 -0.68
CA GLY A 206 20.15 11.63 -0.97
C GLY A 206 18.93 12.06 -0.16
N ILE A 207 18.38 13.20 -0.48
CA ILE A 207 17.22 13.79 0.18
C ILE A 207 15.99 13.60 -0.72
N VAL A 208 14.95 12.95 -0.22
CA VAL A 208 13.68 12.77 -0.95
C VAL A 208 13.02 14.14 -1.13
N LYS A 209 12.60 14.45 -2.35
CA LYS A 209 11.87 15.68 -2.68
C LYS A 209 10.38 15.44 -2.84
N ASN A 210 9.99 14.68 -3.83
CA ASN A 210 8.59 14.40 -4.13
C ASN A 210 8.42 13.00 -4.75
N ILE A 211 7.17 12.64 -4.99
CA ILE A 211 6.78 11.63 -5.97
C ILE A 211 6.36 12.41 -7.20
N ASN A 212 6.95 12.12 -8.38
CA ASN A 212 6.66 12.82 -9.62
C ASN A 212 5.37 12.33 -10.30
N TYR A 213 5.00 12.95 -11.42
CA TYR A 213 3.79 12.61 -12.17
C TYR A 213 3.70 11.15 -12.59
N ASN A 214 4.83 10.50 -12.87
CA ASN A 214 4.89 9.07 -13.23
C ASN A 214 4.77 8.14 -12.02
N GLY A 215 4.66 8.66 -10.79
CA GLY A 215 4.66 7.87 -9.56
C GLY A 215 6.05 7.46 -9.08
N GLU A 216 7.12 8.03 -9.64
CA GLU A 216 8.51 7.76 -9.30
C GLU A 216 8.98 8.63 -8.14
N LEU A 217 9.90 8.11 -7.33
CA LEU A 217 10.50 8.86 -6.22
C LEU A 217 11.61 9.77 -6.73
N GLU A 218 11.53 11.05 -6.41
CA GLU A 218 12.57 12.05 -6.69
C GLU A 218 13.50 12.20 -5.49
N ILE A 219 14.79 11.96 -5.72
CA ILE A 219 15.84 12.10 -4.70
C ILE A 219 16.89 13.11 -5.21
N LEU A 220 17.20 14.10 -4.38
CA LEU A 220 18.30 15.02 -4.59
C LEU A 220 19.61 14.36 -4.19
N ILE A 221 20.49 14.11 -5.16
CA ILE A 221 21.81 13.51 -4.99
C ILE A 221 22.82 14.44 -5.69
N ASP A 222 23.85 14.90 -5.00
CA ASP A 222 24.90 15.78 -5.54
C ASP A 222 24.31 16.97 -6.35
N ASP A 223 23.35 17.68 -5.73
CA ASP A 223 22.63 18.84 -6.27
C ASP A 223 21.82 18.57 -7.57
N LYS A 224 21.57 17.29 -7.90
CA LYS A 224 20.75 16.88 -9.04
C LYS A 224 19.59 16.03 -8.60
N ILE A 225 18.44 16.22 -9.25
CA ILE A 225 17.27 15.35 -9.05
C ILE A 225 17.44 14.08 -9.87
N HIS A 226 17.34 12.95 -9.20
CA HIS A 226 17.28 11.61 -9.78
C HIS A 226 15.91 11.01 -9.52
N THR A 227 15.35 10.31 -10.52
CA THR A 227 14.04 9.65 -10.43
C THR A 227 14.19 8.14 -10.36
N PHE A 228 13.38 7.49 -9.52
CA PHE A 228 13.43 6.06 -9.29
C PHE A 228 12.02 5.46 -9.32
N SER A 229 11.77 4.53 -10.23
CA SER A 229 10.49 3.80 -10.36
C SER A 229 10.42 2.58 -9.44
N VAL A 230 11.57 2.08 -8.99
CA VAL A 230 11.70 0.91 -8.10
C VAL A 230 12.78 1.15 -7.06
N GLY A 231 12.67 0.47 -5.93
CA GLY A 231 13.70 0.54 -4.89
C GLY A 231 13.17 0.12 -3.53
N GLU A 232 14.07 -0.08 -2.60
CA GLU A 232 13.79 -0.26 -1.19
C GLU A 232 14.43 0.91 -0.44
N VAL A 233 13.59 1.68 0.26
CA VAL A 233 14.02 2.94 0.89
C VAL A 233 14.20 2.73 2.39
N PHE A 234 15.40 3.01 2.85
CA PHE A 234 15.78 3.01 4.27
C PHE A 234 16.07 4.43 4.72
N GLU A 235 15.53 4.83 5.87
CA GLU A 235 15.89 6.09 6.49
C GLU A 235 17.31 5.99 7.09
N GLU A 236 18.06 7.06 6.97
CA GLU A 236 19.31 7.18 7.73
C GLU A 236 18.94 7.33 9.23
N LYS A 237 19.15 6.26 10.01
CA LYS A 237 18.99 6.34 11.47
C LYS A 237 20.03 7.32 11.99
N ILE A 238 19.62 8.49 12.47
CA ILE A 238 20.49 9.41 13.20
C ILE A 238 20.92 8.65 14.45
N ARG A 239 22.16 8.17 14.46
CA ARG A 239 22.78 7.68 15.72
C ARG A 239 22.97 8.88 16.61
N VAL A 240 22.07 9.10 17.55
CA VAL A 240 22.34 10.00 18.67
C VAL A 240 23.48 9.35 19.47
N ILE A 241 24.70 9.81 19.24
CA ILE A 241 25.82 9.48 20.10
C ILE A 241 25.52 10.14 21.45
N LYS A 242 25.16 9.30 22.43
CA LYS A 242 25.05 9.72 23.84
C LYS A 242 26.42 9.81 24.45
#